data_ab994eaeab000fddc0de2a005a7cd7bd
#
_entry.id   ab994eaeab000fddc0de2a005a7cd7bd
#
_cell.length_a   1.000
_cell.length_b   1.000
_cell.length_c   1.000
_cell.angle_alpha   90.00
_cell.angle_beta   90.00
_cell.angle_gamma   90.00
#
_symmetry.space_group_name_H-M   'P 1'
#
loop_
_entity.id
_entity.type
_entity.pdbx_description
1 polymer ?
#
loop_
_entity_poly.entity_id
_entity_poly.type
_entity_poly.pdbx_seq_one_letter_code
_entity_poly.pdbx_strand_id
1 'polypeptide(L)'
;MALSPEELSTESLAEIFAAGGRPADSEREIKIIDTTLRDAHQSIWATRMRTEHIMDLLDDVTNAGFEHVDLVAPIQFDVPVRYLREDPWERVRKVHEAAPNTKFRSMVRSRNLASFDFLPDDVIHAWVERLYANGFRVIGAFDGLNDIDNIADTLILAKELGAETYGCLSYCLSPVHTDELYIDKAQELVERTDVDRIML
;
A
#
# COMPACT_ATOMS: atom_id res chain seq x y z
N MET A 1 16.08 6.62 -4.72
CA MET A 1 15.70 8.03 -4.52
C MET A 1 14.34 8.18 -5.18
N ALA A 2 13.28 8.39 -4.43
CA ALA A 2 11.99 8.72 -5.02
C ALA A 2 12.17 10.03 -5.80
N LEU A 3 11.56 10.12 -6.98
CA LEU A 3 11.52 11.38 -7.72
C LEU A 3 10.74 12.39 -6.88
N SER A 4 11.22 13.61 -6.76
CA SER A 4 10.48 14.69 -6.12
C SER A 4 9.23 15.06 -6.96
N PRO A 5 8.19 15.69 -6.38
CA PRO A 5 7.03 16.15 -7.14
C PRO A 5 7.41 17.07 -8.33
N GLU A 6 8.51 17.81 -8.23
CA GLU A 6 9.03 18.66 -9.33
C GLU A 6 9.65 17.83 -10.48
N GLU A 7 10.14 16.64 -10.18
CA GLU A 7 10.69 15.70 -11.18
C GLU A 7 9.59 14.86 -11.86
N LEU A 8 8.35 14.89 -11.36
CA LEU A 8 7.17 14.26 -11.93
C LEU A 8 6.35 15.23 -12.81
N SER A 9 6.99 16.20 -13.46
CA SER A 9 6.30 17.05 -14.44
C SER A 9 5.76 16.22 -15.61
N THR A 10 4.68 16.70 -16.24
CA THR A 10 4.02 16.04 -17.38
C THR A 10 5.02 15.65 -18.49
N GLU A 11 6.01 16.51 -18.74
CA GLU A 11 7.07 16.28 -19.72
C GLU A 11 8.03 15.16 -19.29
N SER A 12 8.40 15.08 -18.00
CA SER A 12 9.31 14.05 -17.51
C SER A 12 8.69 12.65 -17.48
N LEU A 13 7.39 12.53 -17.17
CA LEU A 13 6.69 11.26 -17.24
C LEU A 13 6.53 10.78 -18.69
N ALA A 14 6.16 11.67 -19.61
CA ALA A 14 6.04 11.35 -21.03
C ALA A 14 7.40 10.91 -21.63
N GLU A 15 8.51 11.56 -21.23
CA GLU A 15 9.85 11.18 -21.66
C GLU A 15 10.29 9.83 -21.08
N ILE A 16 9.97 9.53 -19.81
CA ILE A 16 10.26 8.24 -19.17
C ILE A 16 9.53 7.10 -19.89
N PHE A 17 8.26 7.30 -20.25
CA PHE A 17 7.49 6.30 -20.99
C PHE A 17 7.93 6.18 -22.45
N ALA A 18 8.21 7.29 -23.15
CA ALA A 18 8.72 7.29 -24.52
C ALA A 18 10.11 6.65 -24.65
N ALA A 19 10.95 6.77 -23.62
CA ALA A 19 12.26 6.14 -23.56
C ALA A 19 12.23 4.65 -23.19
N GLY A 20 11.08 4.01 -23.15
CA GLY A 20 10.96 2.61 -22.73
C GLY A 20 11.26 2.38 -21.25
N GLY A 21 11.06 3.40 -20.43
CA GLY A 21 11.09 3.30 -18.97
C GLY A 21 12.48 3.15 -18.32
N ARG A 22 13.58 3.32 -19.07
CA ARG A 22 14.94 3.25 -18.50
C ARG A 22 15.77 4.45 -18.84
N PRO A 23 16.05 5.37 -17.89
CA PRO A 23 17.20 6.26 -17.99
C PRO A 23 18.47 5.40 -17.95
N ALA A 24 19.29 5.51 -18.97
CA ALA A 24 20.38 4.58 -19.27
C ALA A 24 21.54 4.58 -18.26
N ASP A 25 21.63 5.49 -17.28
CA ASP A 25 22.84 5.66 -16.47
C ASP A 25 22.61 6.15 -15.03
N SER A 26 21.53 5.78 -14.36
CA SER A 26 21.48 6.04 -12.93
C SER A 26 21.91 4.79 -12.16
N GLU A 27 22.86 4.93 -11.23
CA GLU A 27 23.12 3.99 -10.13
C GLU A 27 21.87 3.96 -9.23
N ARG A 28 20.73 3.48 -9.78
CA ARG A 28 19.49 3.36 -9.01
C ARG A 28 19.60 2.14 -8.13
N GLU A 29 19.65 2.38 -6.85
CA GLU A 29 19.45 1.32 -5.86
C GLU A 29 18.05 0.76 -6.02
N ILE A 30 17.93 -0.53 -6.36
CA ILE A 30 16.67 -1.24 -6.39
C ILE A 30 16.34 -1.65 -4.96
N LYS A 31 15.21 -1.19 -4.45
CA LYS A 31 14.69 -1.56 -3.14
C LYS A 31 13.58 -2.58 -3.30
N ILE A 32 13.61 -3.59 -2.45
CA ILE A 32 12.67 -4.71 -2.50
C ILE A 32 11.67 -4.57 -1.36
N ILE A 33 10.41 -4.85 -1.65
CA ILE A 33 9.31 -4.91 -0.70
C ILE A 33 8.89 -6.36 -0.57
N ASP A 34 8.85 -6.88 0.65
CA ASP A 34 8.33 -8.22 0.92
C ASP A 34 6.81 -8.21 1.08
N THR A 35 6.15 -9.21 0.53
CA THR A 35 4.69 -9.37 0.63
C THR A 35 4.27 -10.72 1.24
N THR A 36 5.21 -11.43 1.85
CA THR A 36 4.97 -12.76 2.43
C THR A 36 3.90 -12.72 3.51
N LEU A 37 3.96 -11.74 4.40
CA LEU A 37 3.04 -11.64 5.53
C LEU A 37 1.66 -11.10 5.15
N ARG A 38 1.46 -10.65 3.91
CA ARG A 38 0.16 -10.17 3.42
C ARG A 38 -0.31 -10.94 2.19
N ASP A 39 0.33 -10.77 1.03
CA ASP A 39 -0.20 -11.27 -0.24
C ASP A 39 0.02 -12.77 -0.44
N ALA A 40 1.19 -13.29 -0.10
CA ALA A 40 1.50 -14.69 -0.33
C ALA A 40 0.50 -15.61 0.39
N HIS A 41 0.25 -15.40 1.68
CA HIS A 41 -0.71 -16.24 2.40
C HIS A 41 -2.18 -15.91 2.05
N GLN A 42 -2.46 -14.71 1.55
CA GLN A 42 -3.78 -14.37 1.01
C GLN A 42 -4.05 -15.20 -0.25
N SER A 43 -3.08 -15.31 -1.13
CA SER A 43 -3.22 -15.96 -2.45
C SER A 43 -3.23 -17.48 -2.37
N ILE A 44 -2.35 -18.07 -1.54
CA ILE A 44 -2.16 -19.52 -1.50
C ILE A 44 -2.76 -20.20 -0.26
N TRP A 45 -3.10 -19.45 0.76
CA TRP A 45 -3.58 -19.97 2.05
C TRP A 45 -4.92 -19.36 2.50
N ALA A 46 -5.63 -18.75 1.58
CA ALA A 46 -6.91 -18.07 1.82
C ALA A 46 -6.85 -17.15 3.05
N THR A 47 -5.76 -16.42 3.20
CA THR A 47 -5.49 -15.47 4.30
C THR A 47 -5.45 -16.13 5.69
N ARG A 48 -5.26 -17.47 5.78
CA ARG A 48 -5.38 -18.22 7.04
C ARG A 48 -4.06 -18.43 7.80
N MET A 49 -3.04 -17.62 7.52
CA MET A 49 -1.84 -17.57 8.35
C MET A 49 -2.20 -17.04 9.73
N ARG A 50 -1.88 -17.82 10.78
CA ARG A 50 -2.11 -17.43 12.17
C ARG A 50 -1.04 -16.47 12.66
N THR A 51 -1.34 -15.76 13.74
CA THR A 51 -0.37 -14.86 14.39
C THR A 51 0.89 -15.61 14.82
N GLU A 52 0.78 -16.82 15.33
CA GLU A 52 1.92 -17.67 15.69
C GLU A 52 2.85 -17.93 14.49
N HIS A 53 2.30 -18.27 13.32
CA HIS A 53 3.10 -18.49 12.11
C HIS A 53 3.83 -17.22 11.65
N ILE A 54 3.17 -16.05 11.78
CA ILE A 54 3.83 -14.77 11.48
C ILE A 54 5.00 -14.55 12.43
N MET A 55 4.81 -14.80 13.73
CA MET A 55 5.85 -14.62 14.74
C MET A 55 7.04 -15.57 14.52
N ASP A 56 6.78 -16.81 14.07
CA ASP A 56 7.84 -17.78 13.75
C ASP A 56 8.71 -17.36 12.56
N LEU A 57 8.14 -16.61 11.60
CA LEU A 57 8.84 -16.14 10.39
C LEU A 57 9.40 -14.71 10.51
N LEU A 58 9.02 -13.99 11.58
CA LEU A 58 9.22 -12.56 11.66
C LEU A 58 10.69 -12.15 11.58
N ASP A 59 11.55 -12.83 12.31
CA ASP A 59 12.98 -12.55 12.33
C ASP A 59 13.62 -12.73 10.94
N ASP A 60 13.26 -13.80 10.23
CA ASP A 60 13.79 -14.07 8.89
C ASP A 60 13.38 -12.99 7.90
N VAL A 61 12.10 -12.59 7.91
CA VAL A 61 11.57 -11.58 7.00
C VAL A 61 12.15 -10.19 7.32
N THR A 62 12.23 -9.82 8.59
CA THR A 62 12.67 -8.48 8.97
C THR A 62 14.19 -8.27 8.86
N ASN A 63 14.97 -9.35 8.91
CA ASN A 63 16.44 -9.32 8.74
C ASN A 63 16.90 -9.55 7.29
N ALA A 64 15.98 -9.82 6.35
CA ALA A 64 16.32 -10.06 4.93
C ALA A 64 16.74 -8.79 4.16
N GLY A 65 16.61 -7.61 4.75
CA GLY A 65 17.05 -6.35 4.15
C GLY A 65 16.02 -5.70 3.22
N PHE A 66 14.75 -6.05 3.35
CA PHE A 66 13.66 -5.40 2.63
C PHE A 66 13.47 -3.94 3.09
N GLU A 67 13.12 -3.06 2.16
CA GLU A 67 12.81 -1.67 2.49
C GLU A 67 11.52 -1.57 3.30
N HIS A 68 10.49 -2.30 2.88
CA HIS A 68 9.21 -2.41 3.56
C HIS A 68 8.75 -3.87 3.59
N VAL A 69 7.91 -4.19 4.56
CA VAL A 69 7.23 -5.48 4.66
C VAL A 69 5.72 -5.23 4.66
N ASP A 70 5.01 -5.79 3.69
CA ASP A 70 3.54 -5.78 3.67
C ASP A 70 3.01 -6.65 4.81
N LEU A 71 2.28 -6.06 5.74
CA LEU A 71 1.74 -6.79 6.88
C LEU A 71 0.24 -7.02 6.76
N VAL A 72 -0.51 -6.01 6.35
CA VAL A 72 -1.97 -6.10 6.30
C VAL A 72 -2.58 -5.36 5.11
N ALA A 73 -3.68 -5.91 4.63
CA ALA A 73 -4.75 -5.25 3.89
C ALA A 73 -6.07 -5.53 4.62
N PRO A 74 -7.19 -4.95 4.26
CA PRO A 74 -8.44 -5.13 5.00
C PRO A 74 -8.85 -6.58 5.23
N ILE A 75 -8.53 -7.50 4.32
CA ILE A 75 -8.86 -8.93 4.46
C ILE A 75 -8.11 -9.60 5.63
N GLN A 76 -6.92 -9.10 5.99
CA GLN A 76 -6.18 -9.55 7.17
C GLN A 76 -6.84 -9.10 8.49
N PHE A 77 -7.87 -8.28 8.43
CA PHE A 77 -8.74 -7.98 9.59
C PHE A 77 -10.00 -8.83 9.60
N ASP A 78 -10.58 -9.13 8.44
CA ASP A 78 -11.81 -9.92 8.35
C ASP A 78 -11.57 -11.42 8.65
N VAL A 79 -10.61 -12.03 7.99
CA VAL A 79 -10.33 -13.48 8.11
C VAL A 79 -9.91 -13.92 9.51
N PRO A 80 -9.03 -13.20 10.24
CA PRO A 80 -8.71 -13.55 11.62
C PRO A 80 -9.94 -13.63 12.52
N VAL A 81 -10.84 -12.67 12.41
CA VAL A 81 -12.08 -12.67 13.20
C VAL A 81 -12.99 -13.82 12.81
N ARG A 82 -13.27 -14.00 11.51
CA ARG A 82 -14.26 -14.98 11.03
C ARG A 82 -13.79 -16.42 11.13
N TYR A 83 -12.53 -16.69 10.85
CA TYR A 83 -12.06 -18.06 10.66
C TYR A 83 -10.98 -18.50 11.66
N LEU A 84 -10.20 -17.58 12.22
CA LEU A 84 -9.10 -17.92 13.11
C LEU A 84 -9.41 -17.69 14.58
N ARG A 85 -10.46 -16.91 14.90
CA ARG A 85 -10.79 -16.46 16.26
C ARG A 85 -9.65 -15.67 16.90
N GLU A 86 -8.98 -14.83 16.12
CA GLU A 86 -7.90 -13.97 16.54
C GLU A 86 -8.30 -12.50 16.41
N ASP A 87 -7.84 -11.67 17.35
CA ASP A 87 -7.93 -10.20 17.23
C ASP A 87 -6.86 -9.69 16.26
N PRO A 88 -7.23 -9.13 15.10
CA PRO A 88 -6.27 -8.63 14.12
C PRO A 88 -5.47 -7.42 14.62
N TRP A 89 -6.04 -6.59 15.50
CA TRP A 89 -5.31 -5.47 16.08
C TRP A 89 -4.28 -5.92 17.11
N GLU A 90 -4.57 -6.97 17.87
CA GLU A 90 -3.59 -7.60 18.76
C GLU A 90 -2.43 -8.20 17.96
N ARG A 91 -2.72 -8.87 16.83
CA ARG A 91 -1.70 -9.35 15.88
C ARG A 91 -0.78 -8.22 15.43
N VAL A 92 -1.36 -7.10 14.96
CA VAL A 92 -0.60 -5.94 14.51
C VAL A 92 0.32 -5.42 15.63
N ARG A 93 -0.20 -5.25 16.84
CA ARG A 93 0.58 -4.77 17.97
C ARG A 93 1.74 -5.69 18.32
N LYS A 94 1.49 -7.01 18.37
CA LYS A 94 2.53 -8.03 18.65
C LYS A 94 3.67 -7.99 17.62
N VAL A 95 3.32 -7.87 16.34
CA VAL A 95 4.31 -7.80 15.25
C VAL A 95 5.15 -6.54 15.36
N HIS A 96 4.52 -5.37 15.57
CA HIS A 96 5.26 -4.11 15.73
C HIS A 96 6.12 -4.08 17.00
N GLU A 97 5.66 -4.69 18.09
CA GLU A 97 6.43 -4.81 19.33
C GLU A 97 7.67 -5.70 19.15
N ALA A 98 7.53 -6.81 18.43
CA ALA A 98 8.63 -7.74 18.18
C ALA A 98 9.66 -7.22 17.16
N ALA A 99 9.23 -6.39 16.19
CA ALA A 99 10.10 -5.83 15.16
C ALA A 99 9.92 -4.29 15.00
N PRO A 100 10.29 -3.51 16.03
CA PRO A 100 9.99 -2.07 16.10
C PRO A 100 10.73 -1.23 15.08
N ASN A 101 11.81 -1.73 14.49
CA ASN A 101 12.62 -1.02 13.50
C ASN A 101 12.20 -1.32 12.05
N THR A 102 11.28 -2.25 11.85
CA THR A 102 10.81 -2.64 10.52
C THR A 102 9.70 -1.71 10.06
N LYS A 103 9.82 -1.21 8.84
CA LYS A 103 8.77 -0.42 8.20
C LYS A 103 7.69 -1.36 7.65
N PHE A 104 6.71 -1.66 8.48
CA PHE A 104 5.52 -2.36 8.01
C PHE A 104 4.60 -1.44 7.25
N ARG A 105 4.08 -1.92 6.13
CA ARG A 105 3.09 -1.20 5.33
C ARG A 105 1.72 -1.84 5.40
N SER A 106 0.72 -0.98 5.28
CA SER A 106 -0.69 -1.37 5.15
C SER A 106 -1.25 -0.85 3.84
N MET A 107 -2.17 -1.61 3.26
CA MET A 107 -2.93 -1.20 2.09
C MET A 107 -4.40 -1.04 2.46
N VAL A 108 -5.02 0.07 2.05
CA VAL A 108 -6.45 0.34 2.22
C VAL A 108 -7.17 0.10 0.89
N ARG A 109 -8.26 -0.66 0.91
CA ARG A 109 -9.05 -0.94 -0.27
C ARG A 109 -10.16 0.08 -0.43
N SER A 110 -9.84 1.25 -1.02
CA SER A 110 -10.85 2.27 -1.31
C SER A 110 -11.82 2.49 -0.13
N ARG A 111 -13.03 2.91 -0.39
CA ARG A 111 -14.09 3.14 0.62
C ARG A 111 -14.76 1.86 1.13
N ASN A 112 -14.35 0.71 0.63
CA ASN A 112 -14.95 -0.57 1.05
C ASN A 112 -14.31 -1.15 2.31
N LEU A 113 -13.03 -0.85 2.57
CA LEU A 113 -12.26 -1.49 3.65
C LEU A 113 -12.41 -3.02 3.60
N ALA A 114 -12.84 -3.63 4.69
CA ALA A 114 -13.12 -5.07 4.79
C ALA A 114 -14.54 -5.46 4.31
N SER A 115 -15.35 -4.48 3.92
CA SER A 115 -16.72 -4.67 3.41
C SER A 115 -16.74 -4.85 1.89
N PHE A 116 -17.92 -5.20 1.34
CA PHE A 116 -18.22 -5.15 -0.09
C PHE A 116 -19.05 -3.92 -0.48
N ASP A 117 -19.56 -3.19 0.51
CA ASP A 117 -20.28 -1.94 0.34
C ASP A 117 -19.38 -0.76 0.73
N PHE A 118 -19.66 0.42 0.20
CA PHE A 118 -18.99 1.65 0.65
C PHE A 118 -19.34 1.96 2.09
N LEU A 119 -18.33 2.27 2.86
CA LEU A 119 -18.47 2.70 4.23
C LEU A 119 -18.51 4.24 4.32
N PRO A 120 -19.13 4.80 5.36
CA PRO A 120 -19.09 6.23 5.63
C PRO A 120 -17.67 6.75 5.83
N ASP A 121 -17.43 8.01 5.48
CA ASP A 121 -16.10 8.63 5.52
C ASP A 121 -15.49 8.64 6.92
N ASP A 122 -16.29 8.84 7.96
CA ASP A 122 -15.84 8.80 9.35
C ASP A 122 -15.30 7.42 9.77
N VAL A 123 -15.83 6.34 9.20
CA VAL A 123 -15.32 4.97 9.41
C VAL A 123 -13.97 4.80 8.69
N ILE A 124 -13.83 5.33 7.47
CA ILE A 124 -12.58 5.30 6.73
C ILE A 124 -11.49 6.07 7.50
N HIS A 125 -11.83 7.27 7.95
CA HIS A 125 -10.90 8.10 8.73
C HIS A 125 -10.49 7.40 10.04
N ALA A 126 -11.44 6.88 10.81
CA ALA A 126 -11.13 6.11 12.02
C ALA A 126 -10.24 4.90 11.75
N TRP A 127 -10.41 4.24 10.59
CA TRP A 127 -9.55 3.14 10.18
C TRP A 127 -8.11 3.57 9.94
N VAL A 128 -7.88 4.63 9.18
CA VAL A 128 -6.54 5.18 8.90
C VAL A 128 -5.86 5.64 10.19
N GLU A 129 -6.59 6.36 11.04
CA GLU A 129 -6.09 6.76 12.36
C GLU A 129 -5.67 5.56 13.22
N ARG A 130 -6.47 4.49 13.21
CA ARG A 130 -6.15 3.25 13.95
C ARG A 130 -4.95 2.53 13.38
N LEU A 131 -4.79 2.47 12.06
CA LEU A 131 -3.57 1.94 11.45
C LEU A 131 -2.34 2.70 11.95
N TYR A 132 -2.36 4.03 11.85
CA TYR A 132 -1.25 4.86 12.28
C TYR A 132 -0.97 4.73 13.78
N ALA A 133 -2.01 4.74 14.62
CA ALA A 133 -1.90 4.59 16.07
C ALA A 133 -1.36 3.21 16.50
N ASN A 134 -1.54 2.18 15.68
CA ASN A 134 -1.02 0.83 15.93
C ASN A 134 0.33 0.54 15.25
N GLY A 135 1.03 1.57 14.77
CA GLY A 135 2.43 1.46 14.35
C GLY A 135 2.70 1.57 12.85
N PHE A 136 1.69 1.55 11.99
CA PHE A 136 1.93 1.72 10.56
C PHE A 136 2.45 3.12 10.24
N ARG A 137 3.54 3.18 9.51
CA ARG A 137 4.17 4.42 9.04
C ARG A 137 4.25 4.48 7.52
N VAL A 138 3.79 3.45 6.85
CA VAL A 138 3.65 3.37 5.40
C VAL A 138 2.23 2.90 5.11
N ILE A 139 1.40 3.78 4.54
CA ILE A 139 -0.02 3.51 4.30
C ILE A 139 -0.33 3.81 2.84
N GLY A 140 -0.88 2.85 2.15
CA GLY A 140 -1.31 3.00 0.77
C GLY A 140 -2.78 2.76 0.58
N ALA A 141 -3.27 3.17 -0.58
CA ALA A 141 -4.65 2.92 -0.98
C ALA A 141 -4.73 2.54 -2.46
N PHE A 142 -5.74 1.74 -2.80
CA PHE A 142 -6.06 1.41 -4.18
C PHE A 142 -7.56 1.41 -4.42
N ASP A 143 -7.93 1.67 -5.67
CA ASP A 143 -9.24 1.42 -6.22
C ASP A 143 -9.12 0.54 -7.47
N GLY A 144 -9.94 -0.50 -7.59
CA GLY A 144 -9.85 -1.45 -8.70
C GLY A 144 -10.19 -0.87 -10.07
N LEU A 145 -10.86 0.29 -10.10
CA LEU A 145 -11.21 1.03 -11.31
C LEU A 145 -10.38 2.31 -11.50
N ASN A 146 -9.37 2.52 -10.64
CA ASN A 146 -8.54 3.72 -10.64
C ASN A 146 -9.35 5.01 -10.43
N ASP A 147 -10.41 4.93 -9.62
CA ASP A 147 -11.16 6.11 -9.19
C ASP A 147 -10.43 6.78 -8.03
N ILE A 148 -9.77 7.90 -8.32
CA ILE A 148 -8.96 8.62 -7.34
C ILE A 148 -9.84 9.23 -6.25
N ASP A 149 -11.10 9.58 -6.52
CA ASP A 149 -12.04 10.07 -5.49
C ASP A 149 -12.21 9.08 -4.34
N ASN A 150 -12.12 7.78 -4.63
CA ASN A 150 -12.29 6.74 -3.62
C ASN A 150 -11.07 6.54 -2.71
N ILE A 151 -9.91 7.06 -3.06
CA ILE A 151 -8.65 6.84 -2.32
C ILE A 151 -7.99 8.13 -1.83
N ALA A 152 -8.36 9.29 -2.39
CA ALA A 152 -7.71 10.55 -2.09
C ALA A 152 -7.74 10.90 -0.60
N ASP A 153 -8.91 10.88 0.03
CA ASP A 153 -9.07 11.22 1.45
C ASP A 153 -8.24 10.31 2.37
N THR A 154 -8.17 9.01 2.04
CA THR A 154 -7.33 8.05 2.77
C THR A 154 -5.85 8.44 2.73
N LEU A 155 -5.34 8.82 1.54
CA LEU A 155 -3.93 9.17 1.36
C LEU A 155 -3.60 10.51 1.99
N ILE A 156 -4.48 11.51 1.84
CA ILE A 156 -4.34 12.83 2.46
C ILE A 156 -4.27 12.69 3.98
N LEU A 157 -5.24 12.00 4.58
CA LEU A 157 -5.27 11.79 6.03
C LEU A 157 -4.04 11.02 6.52
N ALA A 158 -3.63 9.96 5.81
CA ALA A 158 -2.43 9.21 6.18
C ALA A 158 -1.18 10.10 6.18
N LYS A 159 -1.05 10.97 5.19
CA LYS A 159 0.05 11.95 5.10
C LYS A 159 -0.01 13.00 6.19
N GLU A 160 -1.18 13.54 6.50
CA GLU A 160 -1.39 14.48 7.61
C GLU A 160 -1.00 13.90 8.97
N LEU A 161 -1.22 12.59 9.17
CA LEU A 161 -0.77 11.87 10.34
C LEU A 161 0.76 11.62 10.38
N GLY A 162 1.46 11.86 9.27
CA GLY A 162 2.91 11.69 9.15
C GLY A 162 3.34 10.31 8.64
N ALA A 163 2.47 9.58 7.98
CA ALA A 163 2.83 8.34 7.27
C ALA A 163 3.47 8.65 5.91
N GLU A 164 4.39 7.80 5.47
CA GLU A 164 4.77 7.69 4.07
C GLU A 164 3.59 7.09 3.30
N THR A 165 3.22 7.68 2.16
CA THR A 165 2.03 7.30 1.42
C THR A 165 2.35 6.70 0.06
N TYR A 166 1.55 5.73 -0.39
CA TYR A 166 1.61 5.21 -1.75
C TYR A 166 0.22 5.01 -2.33
N GLY A 167 0.02 5.54 -3.53
CA GLY A 167 -1.21 5.32 -4.29
C GLY A 167 -1.00 4.22 -5.34
N CYS A 168 -1.98 3.32 -5.47
CA CYS A 168 -1.88 2.23 -6.42
C CYS A 168 -2.75 2.48 -7.64
N LEU A 169 -2.20 2.22 -8.81
CA LEU A 169 -2.93 2.16 -10.06
C LEU A 169 -3.03 0.71 -10.52
N SER A 170 -4.26 0.22 -10.66
CA SER A 170 -4.54 -1.15 -11.13
C SER A 170 -4.36 -1.23 -12.63
N TYR A 171 -3.23 -1.79 -13.06
CA TYR A 171 -2.90 -1.91 -14.49
C TYR A 171 -3.62 -3.09 -15.14
N CYS A 172 -4.18 -2.86 -16.32
CA CYS A 172 -4.72 -3.91 -17.17
C CYS A 172 -4.61 -3.53 -18.65
N LEU A 173 -4.66 -4.53 -19.51
CA LEU A 173 -4.65 -4.34 -20.95
C LEU A 173 -6.07 -4.44 -21.52
N SER A 174 -6.54 -3.38 -22.16
CA SER A 174 -7.78 -3.37 -22.93
C SER A 174 -7.78 -2.22 -23.94
N PRO A 175 -8.75 -2.19 -24.88
CA PRO A 175 -8.82 -1.11 -25.87
C PRO A 175 -9.00 0.30 -25.26
N VAL A 176 -9.43 0.41 -24.01
CA VAL A 176 -9.66 1.70 -23.32
C VAL A 176 -8.59 2.01 -22.27
N HIS A 177 -7.74 1.04 -21.93
CA HIS A 177 -6.65 1.22 -20.98
C HIS A 177 -5.36 1.47 -21.75
N THR A 178 -5.13 2.73 -22.11
CA THR A 178 -3.95 3.18 -22.84
C THR A 178 -2.88 3.73 -21.89
N ASP A 179 -1.67 3.91 -22.39
CA ASP A 179 -0.58 4.51 -21.62
C ASP A 179 -0.95 5.94 -21.18
N GLU A 180 -1.61 6.71 -22.05
CA GLU A 180 -2.09 8.06 -21.74
C GLU A 180 -3.06 8.06 -20.54
N LEU A 181 -3.99 7.10 -20.49
CA LEU A 181 -4.90 6.97 -19.36
C LEU A 181 -4.14 6.79 -18.04
N TYR A 182 -3.11 5.93 -18.02
CA TYR A 182 -2.32 5.70 -16.81
C TYR A 182 -1.45 6.89 -16.45
N ILE A 183 -0.94 7.63 -17.42
CA ILE A 183 -0.22 8.87 -17.18
C ILE A 183 -1.15 9.90 -16.54
N ASP A 184 -2.34 10.12 -17.11
CA ASP A 184 -3.33 11.05 -16.58
C ASP A 184 -3.74 10.67 -15.14
N LYS A 185 -3.99 9.38 -14.89
CA LYS A 185 -4.33 8.89 -13.55
C LYS A 185 -3.18 9.04 -12.54
N ALA A 186 -1.95 8.82 -12.96
CA ALA A 186 -0.78 9.05 -12.11
C ALA A 186 -0.62 10.53 -11.75
N GLN A 187 -0.83 11.42 -12.71
CA GLN A 187 -0.80 12.87 -12.48
C GLN A 187 -1.92 13.31 -11.54
N GLU A 188 -3.16 12.89 -11.82
CA GLU A 188 -4.30 13.18 -10.95
C GLU A 188 -4.05 12.74 -9.50
N LEU A 189 -3.48 11.53 -9.33
CA LEU A 189 -3.16 10.99 -8.02
C LEU A 189 -2.14 11.87 -7.28
N VAL A 190 -1.05 12.24 -7.94
CA VAL A 190 0.00 13.09 -7.33
C VAL A 190 -0.52 14.50 -7.03
N GLU A 191 -1.20 15.14 -7.97
CA GLU A 191 -1.72 16.50 -7.80
C GLU A 191 -2.72 16.62 -6.66
N ARG A 192 -3.55 15.60 -6.48
CA ARG A 192 -4.62 15.62 -5.47
C ARG A 192 -4.18 15.19 -4.09
N THR A 193 -3.18 14.32 -3.97
CA THR A 193 -2.86 13.67 -2.70
C THR A 193 -1.44 13.92 -2.22
N ASP A 194 -0.59 14.50 -3.06
CA ASP A 194 0.85 14.67 -2.78
C ASP A 194 1.49 13.37 -2.27
N VAL A 195 1.11 12.26 -2.89
CA VAL A 195 1.55 10.91 -2.52
C VAL A 195 3.06 10.75 -2.72
N ASP A 196 3.72 10.05 -1.79
CA ASP A 196 5.19 9.89 -1.83
C ASP A 196 5.64 8.86 -2.88
N ARG A 197 4.77 7.91 -3.23
CA ARG A 197 5.07 6.85 -4.21
C ARG A 197 3.83 6.44 -4.99
N ILE A 198 4.05 6.00 -6.22
CA ILE A 198 3.04 5.32 -7.04
C ILE A 198 3.43 3.84 -7.15
N MET A 199 2.47 2.97 -6.98
CA MET A 199 2.57 1.54 -7.25
C MET A 199 1.71 1.21 -8.48
N LEU A 200 2.32 0.62 -9.49
CA LEU A 200 1.68 0.14 -10.70
C LEU A 200 1.66 -1.38 -10.72
#